data_fa21e8399a2fee6b940fae488a4e79e2
#
_entry.id   fa21e8399a2fee6b940fae488a4e79e2
#
_cell.length_a   1.000
_cell.length_b   1.000
_cell.length_c   1.000
_cell.angle_alpha   90.00
_cell.angle_beta   90.00
_cell.angle_gamma   90.00
#
_symmetry.space_group_name_H-M   'P 1'
#
loop_
_entity.id
_entity.type
_entity.pdbx_description
1 polymer ?
#
loop_
_entity_poly.entity_id
_entity_poly.type
_entity_poly.pdbx_seq_one_letter_code
_entity_poly.pdbx_strand_id
1 'polypeptide(L)'
;MKIYKATDYRDMSRKAANIISAQIIMKPDCVLGLATGSTPIGTYEQLVDWYKKGDLDFSAVTTVNLDEYKGLSKDNDQSYYYFMHHNLFDHVNILPENTHLPDLSLIHI
;
A
#
# COMPACT_ATOMS: atom_id res chain seq x y z
N MET A 1 12.94 -13.80 15.28
CA MET A 1 12.38 -12.49 14.89
C MET A 1 13.50 -11.55 14.51
N LYS A 2 13.37 -10.94 13.37
CA LYS A 2 14.35 -9.94 12.95
C LYS A 2 13.92 -8.56 13.44
N ILE A 3 14.88 -7.84 14.00
CA ILE A 3 14.65 -6.46 14.42
C ILE A 3 15.38 -5.56 13.44
N TYR A 4 14.63 -4.69 12.78
CA TYR A 4 15.20 -3.73 11.85
C TYR A 4 15.34 -2.40 12.56
N LYS A 5 16.58 -1.91 12.60
CA LYS A 5 16.84 -0.57 13.12
C LYS A 5 16.85 0.41 11.96
N ALA A 6 16.10 1.48 12.12
CA ALA A 6 16.07 2.56 11.17
C ALA A 6 16.55 3.84 11.86
N THR A 7 17.35 4.63 11.14
CA THR A 7 17.90 5.87 11.69
C THR A 7 16.88 6.99 11.66
N ASP A 8 15.95 6.95 10.71
CA ASP A 8 14.91 7.96 10.58
C ASP A 8 13.74 7.40 9.77
N TYR A 9 12.74 8.25 9.55
CA TYR A 9 11.54 7.88 8.80
C TYR A 9 11.87 7.41 7.38
N ARG A 10 12.79 8.11 6.71
CA ARG A 10 13.14 7.79 5.34
C ARG A 10 13.80 6.41 5.25
N ASP A 11 14.70 6.12 6.16
CA ASP A 11 15.38 4.82 6.20
C ASP A 11 14.40 3.70 6.51
N MET A 12 13.48 3.93 7.44
CA MET A 12 12.43 2.96 7.77
C MET A 12 11.53 2.68 6.56
N SER A 13 11.15 3.74 5.85
CA SER A 13 10.29 3.60 4.67
C SER A 13 10.99 2.81 3.57
N ARG A 14 12.28 3.07 3.35
CA ARG A 14 13.05 2.33 2.36
C ARG A 14 13.16 0.85 2.72
N LYS A 15 13.37 0.55 3.99
CA LYS A 15 13.47 -0.85 4.44
C LYS A 15 12.13 -1.57 4.32
N ALA A 16 11.04 -0.90 4.66
CA ALA A 16 9.70 -1.47 4.47
C ALA A 16 9.42 -1.72 3.00
N ALA A 17 9.77 -0.77 2.14
CA ALA A 17 9.58 -0.91 0.71
C ALA A 17 10.42 -2.07 0.14
N ASN A 18 11.63 -2.27 0.67
CA ASN A 18 12.45 -3.41 0.26
C ASN A 18 11.76 -4.74 0.54
N ILE A 19 11.14 -4.88 1.68
CA ILE A 19 10.43 -6.10 2.05
C ILE A 19 9.28 -6.35 1.11
N ILE A 20 8.50 -5.31 0.82
CA ILE A 20 7.35 -5.41 -0.07
C ILE A 20 7.81 -5.72 -1.50
N SER A 21 8.85 -5.04 -1.98
CA SER A 21 9.35 -5.27 -3.33
C SER A 21 9.88 -6.69 -3.51
N ALA A 22 10.56 -7.22 -2.50
CA ALA A 22 11.03 -8.60 -2.55
C ALA A 22 9.85 -9.58 -2.68
N GLN A 23 8.76 -9.33 -1.97
CA GLN A 23 7.56 -10.16 -2.06
C GLN A 23 6.97 -10.12 -3.46
N ILE A 24 6.90 -8.95 -4.07
CA ILE A 24 6.37 -8.79 -5.43
C ILE A 24 7.25 -9.50 -6.44
N ILE A 25 8.56 -9.38 -6.29
CA ILE A 25 9.50 -10.01 -7.22
C ILE A 25 9.45 -11.53 -7.11
N MET A 26 9.39 -12.04 -5.89
CA MET A 26 9.36 -13.49 -5.67
C MET A 26 8.01 -14.10 -6.03
N LYS A 27 6.93 -13.35 -5.87
CA LYS A 27 5.59 -13.82 -6.15
C LYS A 27 4.77 -12.69 -6.78
N PRO A 28 4.82 -12.55 -8.11
CA PRO A 28 4.17 -11.42 -8.79
C PRO A 28 2.66 -11.33 -8.58
N ASP A 29 2.00 -12.42 -8.24
CA ASP A 29 0.57 -12.46 -7.95
C ASP A 29 0.27 -12.40 -6.46
N CYS A 30 1.17 -11.86 -5.66
CA CYS A 30 1.00 -11.79 -4.21
C CYS A 30 -0.17 -10.90 -3.82
N VAL A 31 -0.64 -11.09 -2.59
CA VAL A 31 -1.66 -10.24 -1.98
C VAL A 31 -0.97 -9.40 -0.91
N LEU A 32 -1.09 -8.10 -1.01
CA LEU A 32 -0.48 -7.16 -0.08
C LEU A 32 -1.52 -6.53 0.82
N GLY A 33 -1.26 -6.53 2.12
CA GLY A 33 -2.04 -5.75 3.07
C GLY A 33 -1.45 -4.35 3.17
N LEU A 34 -2.25 -3.34 2.90
CA LEU A 34 -1.82 -1.96 2.87
C LEU A 34 -2.56 -1.14 3.92
N ALA A 35 -1.98 -0.02 4.29
CA ALA A 35 -2.54 0.88 5.29
C ALA A 35 -2.55 2.32 4.79
N THR A 36 -3.44 3.13 5.34
CA THR A 36 -3.45 4.56 5.10
C THR A 36 -2.78 5.28 6.27
N GLY A 37 -2.65 6.59 6.15
CA GLY A 37 -2.03 7.41 7.19
C GLY A 37 -0.68 7.96 6.74
N SER A 38 -0.06 8.75 7.59
CA SER A 38 1.20 9.40 7.23
C SER A 38 2.39 8.44 7.23
N THR A 39 2.34 7.39 8.06
CA THR A 39 3.47 6.49 8.22
C THR A 39 3.84 5.74 6.94
N PRO A 40 2.91 5.16 6.15
CA PRO A 40 3.30 4.41 4.97
C PRO A 40 3.57 5.24 3.72
N ILE A 41 3.40 6.57 3.76
CA ILE A 41 3.57 7.40 2.57
C ILE A 41 4.97 7.24 1.98
N GLY A 42 6.00 7.29 2.82
CA GLY A 42 7.38 7.13 2.35
C GLY A 42 7.64 5.78 1.72
N THR A 43 7.01 4.74 2.24
CA THR A 43 7.10 3.39 1.67
C THR A 43 6.49 3.37 0.27
N TYR A 44 5.31 3.98 0.10
CA TYR A 44 4.65 4.01 -1.20
C TYR A 44 5.43 4.83 -2.21
N GLU A 45 6.00 5.96 -1.79
CA GLU A 45 6.85 6.78 -2.67
C GLU A 45 8.04 5.96 -3.19
N GLN A 46 8.66 5.17 -2.34
CA GLN A 46 9.79 4.34 -2.74
C GLN A 46 9.36 3.25 -3.72
N LEU A 47 8.20 2.63 -3.49
CA LEU A 47 7.67 1.62 -4.40
C LEU A 47 7.35 2.21 -5.77
N VAL A 48 6.77 3.40 -5.80
CA VAL A 48 6.50 4.12 -7.06
C VAL A 48 7.80 4.41 -7.80
N ASP A 49 8.83 4.86 -7.09
CA ASP A 49 10.12 5.16 -7.68
C ASP A 49 10.72 3.92 -8.35
N TRP A 50 10.71 2.80 -7.65
CA TRP A 50 11.22 1.55 -8.22
C TRP A 50 10.38 1.05 -9.39
N TYR A 51 9.07 1.24 -9.33
CA TYR A 51 8.21 0.91 -10.46
C TYR A 51 8.59 1.74 -11.70
N LYS A 52 8.78 3.04 -11.51
CA LYS A 52 9.14 3.93 -12.63
C LYS A 52 10.50 3.59 -13.23
N LYS A 53 11.38 3.02 -12.42
CA LYS A 53 12.69 2.56 -12.90
C LYS A 53 12.64 1.20 -13.58
N GLY A 54 11.48 0.56 -13.60
CA GLY A 54 11.30 -0.73 -14.24
C GLY A 54 11.61 -1.93 -13.36
N ASP A 55 11.80 -1.71 -12.06
CA ASP A 55 12.17 -2.78 -11.13
C ASP A 55 10.99 -3.56 -10.60
N LEU A 56 9.78 -2.99 -10.62
CA LEU A 56 8.58 -3.61 -10.08
C LEU A 56 7.46 -3.63 -11.11
N ASP A 57 6.65 -4.68 -11.05
CA ASP A 57 5.45 -4.84 -11.86
C ASP A 57 4.28 -5.17 -10.94
N PHE A 58 3.29 -4.31 -10.94
CA PHE A 58 2.10 -4.46 -10.09
C PHE A 58 0.90 -5.06 -10.82
N SER A 59 1.07 -5.45 -12.08
CA SER A 59 -0.09 -5.85 -12.90
C SER A 59 -0.80 -7.11 -12.40
N ALA A 60 -0.11 -7.98 -11.68
CA ALA A 60 -0.71 -9.19 -11.12
C ALA A 60 -0.89 -9.12 -9.60
N VAL A 61 -0.51 -8.01 -8.98
CA VAL A 61 -0.60 -7.84 -7.53
C VAL A 61 -2.04 -7.53 -7.14
N THR A 62 -2.49 -8.13 -6.04
CA THR A 62 -3.76 -7.81 -5.40
C THR A 62 -3.48 -7.09 -4.10
N THR A 63 -4.22 -6.04 -3.81
CA THR A 63 -4.07 -5.31 -2.55
C THR A 63 -5.36 -5.31 -1.76
N VAL A 64 -5.22 -5.39 -0.44
CA VAL A 64 -6.32 -5.27 0.51
C VAL A 64 -5.92 -4.23 1.52
N ASN A 65 -6.72 -3.17 1.66
CA ASN A 65 -6.45 -2.17 2.68
C ASN A 65 -6.99 -2.65 4.02
N LEU A 66 -6.10 -2.68 4.98
CA LEU A 66 -6.43 -3.06 6.34
C LEU A 66 -6.93 -1.83 7.09
N ASP A 67 -8.07 -1.98 7.73
CA ASP A 67 -8.68 -0.90 8.48
C ASP A 67 -8.78 -1.29 9.93
N GLU A 68 -7.94 -0.69 10.75
CA GLU A 68 -7.98 -0.90 12.19
C GLU A 68 -8.76 0.20 12.90
N TYR A 69 -9.20 1.20 12.15
CA TYR A 69 -9.80 2.38 12.73
C TYR A 69 -11.25 2.14 13.09
N LYS A 70 -11.63 2.62 14.26
CA LYS A 70 -12.99 2.52 14.78
C LYS A 70 -13.72 3.84 14.63
N GLY A 71 -15.00 3.79 14.33
CA GLY A 71 -15.83 4.97 14.28
C GLY A 71 -15.63 5.82 13.04
N LEU A 72 -15.35 5.20 11.93
CA LEU A 72 -15.19 5.90 10.66
C LEU A 72 -16.50 6.55 10.23
N SER A 73 -16.41 7.78 9.75
CA SER A 73 -17.54 8.48 9.15
C SER A 73 -17.64 8.13 7.67
N LYS A 74 -18.72 8.59 7.04
CA LYS A 74 -18.94 8.42 5.61
C LYS A 74 -17.77 8.95 4.77
N ASP A 75 -17.16 10.03 5.24
CA ASP A 75 -16.10 10.68 4.48
C ASP A 75 -14.85 9.84 4.40
N ASN A 76 -14.71 8.88 5.30
CA ASN A 76 -13.50 8.06 5.35
C ASN A 76 -13.40 7.06 4.20
N ASP A 77 -14.52 6.61 3.63
CA ASP A 77 -14.49 5.78 2.44
C ASP A 77 -13.77 6.49 1.31
N GLN A 78 -14.16 7.73 1.06
CA GLN A 78 -13.52 8.53 0.03
C GLN A 78 -12.09 8.86 0.39
N SER A 79 -11.80 9.06 1.67
CA SER A 79 -10.45 9.34 2.13
C SER A 79 -9.50 8.18 1.86
N TYR A 80 -9.92 6.96 2.09
CA TYR A 80 -9.11 5.78 1.78
C TYR A 80 -8.88 5.65 0.28
N TYR A 81 -9.92 5.81 -0.51
CA TYR A 81 -9.83 5.76 -1.95
C TYR A 81 -8.86 6.82 -2.47
N TYR A 82 -9.07 8.06 -2.05
CA TYR A 82 -8.22 9.17 -2.45
C TYR A 82 -6.77 8.93 -2.05
N PHE A 83 -6.57 8.54 -0.79
CA PHE A 83 -5.22 8.34 -0.25
C PHE A 83 -4.45 7.29 -1.06
N MET A 84 -5.08 6.14 -1.31
CA MET A 84 -4.38 5.05 -1.98
C MET A 84 -4.13 5.36 -3.45
N HIS A 85 -5.07 6.00 -4.12
CA HIS A 85 -4.85 6.40 -5.51
C HIS A 85 -3.80 7.49 -5.62
N HIS A 86 -3.88 8.49 -4.76
CA HIS A 86 -2.93 9.59 -4.78
C HIS A 86 -1.49 9.15 -4.49
N ASN A 87 -1.33 8.23 -3.56
CA ASN A 87 0.00 7.86 -3.07
C ASN A 87 0.58 6.62 -3.75
N LEU A 88 -0.24 5.76 -4.32
CA LEU A 88 0.26 4.52 -4.91
C LEU A 88 -0.45 4.14 -6.21
N PHE A 89 -1.77 3.89 -6.16
CA PHE A 89 -2.46 3.21 -7.26
C PHE A 89 -2.40 3.93 -8.59
N ASP A 90 -2.47 5.26 -8.58
CA ASP A 90 -2.44 6.04 -9.82
C ASP A 90 -1.05 6.12 -10.45
N HIS A 91 -0.02 5.68 -9.74
CA HIS A 91 1.37 5.81 -10.14
C HIS A 91 2.02 4.51 -10.56
N VAL A 92 1.30 3.40 -10.46
CA VAL A 92 1.80 2.08 -10.83
C VAL A 92 0.76 1.39 -11.73
N ASN A 93 1.13 0.21 -12.26
CA ASN A 93 0.27 -0.48 -13.21
C ASN A 93 -0.65 -1.52 -12.58
N ILE A 94 -1.03 -1.31 -11.31
CA ILE A 94 -1.97 -2.21 -10.66
C ILE A 94 -3.35 -2.08 -11.32
N LEU A 95 -4.04 -3.22 -11.46
CA LEU A 95 -5.38 -3.22 -12.03
C LEU A 95 -6.40 -2.79 -10.97
N PRO A 96 -7.32 -1.87 -11.28
CA PRO A 96 -8.31 -1.42 -10.32
C PRO A 96 -9.13 -2.55 -9.70
N GLU A 97 -9.45 -3.57 -10.47
CA GLU A 97 -10.22 -4.72 -9.97
C GLU A 97 -9.46 -5.55 -8.96
N ASN A 98 -8.16 -5.37 -8.86
CA ASN A 98 -7.32 -6.08 -7.90
C ASN A 98 -7.04 -5.25 -6.63
N THR A 99 -7.63 -4.08 -6.52
CA THR A 99 -7.52 -3.24 -5.33
C THR A 99 -8.81 -3.36 -4.51
N HIS A 100 -8.65 -3.67 -3.22
CA HIS A 100 -9.79 -3.84 -2.33
C HIS A 100 -9.70 -2.86 -1.19
N LEU A 101 -10.56 -1.85 -1.23
CA LEU A 101 -10.63 -0.82 -0.21
C LEU A 101 -11.85 -1.08 0.68
N PRO A 102 -11.80 -0.66 1.95
CA PRO A 102 -12.97 -0.81 2.81
C PRO A 102 -14.16 -0.07 2.22
N ASP A 103 -15.30 -0.74 2.18
CA ASP A 103 -16.57 -0.11 1.83
C ASP A 103 -17.41 -0.07 3.10
N LEU A 104 -17.42 1.08 3.74
CA LEU A 104 -18.09 1.23 5.02
C LEU A 104 -19.59 1.07 4.92
N SER A 105 -20.15 1.27 3.75
CA SER A 105 -21.58 1.08 3.54
C SER A 105 -22.00 -0.38 3.63
N LEU A 106 -21.06 -1.31 3.40
CA LEU A 106 -21.30 -2.74 3.42
C LEU A 106 -20.88 -3.39 4.74
N ILE A 107 -20.27 -2.63 5.63
CA ILE A 107 -19.82 -3.17 6.90
C ILE A 107 -20.93 -3.01 7.93
N HIS A 108 -21.53 -4.14 8.28
CA HIS A 108 -22.56 -4.20 9.30
C HIS A 108 -21.98 -4.91 10.51
N ILE A 109 -21.47 -4.15 11.40
CA ILE A 109 -20.88 -4.71 12.60
C ILE A 109 -21.69 -4.27 13.80
#